data_ecf3cf9b92a537204f33fef45e6321f6
#
_entry.id   ecf3cf9b92a537204f33fef45e6321f6
#
_cell.length_a   1.000
_cell.length_b   1.000
_cell.length_c   1.000
_cell.angle_alpha   90.00
_cell.angle_beta   90.00
_cell.angle_gamma   90.00
#
_symmetry.space_group_name_H-M   'P 1'
#
loop_
_entity.id
_entity.type
_entity.pdbx_description
1 polymer ?
#
loop_
_entity_poly.entity_id
_entity_poly.type
_entity_poly.pdbx_seq_one_letter_code
_entity_poly.pdbx_strand_id
1 'polypeptide(L)'
;MINMESRFDIALRVCASQLFIFIVCLFALQIPVLGQSDVRIKDLCRLKGQEENTLQGLGLVVGLKGTGDIDIKPKIRALARSMQLMGGQMSSDLQGRLDEKEMVNAKNVALVFVEVTIPPTGVQQGDKLNCSINAISAKSLEGGSLMLTPLLGPRADRPVVFALASGPITLEDPKVPTSAKIVQGCKMEMTVANEFVAGNKVTLIVEPSHRSIETSQTIEDVINDYHKKGVISSARPNGISSPKSDTRDLAKAIDQTTIEVTVPSFYKEKPVAFVSVILDLQLHGLHNRKRVYIQEREEVVIIGEDVTIAPVAISHKNLTISTRSSQGATNGFVPVSSQEGSLVGPSSTGKGRPTLRNLSDALNTLNVPTSDIIAIIKALKRQGNLYGELVIE
;
A
#
# COMPACT_ATOMS: atom_id res chain seq x y z
N MET A 1 -80.33 9.48 -28.35
CA MET A 1 -79.09 9.15 -29.08
C MET A 1 -78.01 10.03 -28.51
N ILE A 2 -77.31 9.54 -27.47
CA ILE A 2 -76.21 10.28 -26.87
C ILE A 2 -74.94 9.90 -27.63
N ASN A 3 -74.25 10.91 -28.15
CA ASN A 3 -73.16 10.85 -29.10
C ASN A 3 -72.03 9.88 -28.67
N MET A 4 -71.79 8.89 -29.49
CA MET A 4 -70.73 7.89 -29.34
C MET A 4 -69.33 8.51 -29.50
N GLU A 5 -69.20 9.67 -30.18
CA GLU A 5 -67.97 10.41 -30.37
C GLU A 5 -67.40 11.04 -29.10
N SER A 6 -68.24 11.51 -28.18
CA SER A 6 -67.76 12.12 -26.92
C SER A 6 -67.12 11.11 -25.93
N ARG A 7 -67.47 9.84 -26.03
CA ARG A 7 -66.89 8.76 -25.18
C ARG A 7 -65.54 8.30 -25.71
N PHE A 8 -65.32 8.42 -26.98
CA PHE A 8 -64.00 8.07 -27.59
C PHE A 8 -62.93 9.12 -27.27
N ASP A 9 -63.29 10.42 -27.27
CA ASP A 9 -62.36 11.51 -26.92
C ASP A 9 -61.97 11.50 -25.44
N ILE A 10 -62.88 11.14 -24.55
CA ILE A 10 -62.57 11.03 -23.11
C ILE A 10 -61.66 9.83 -22.85
N ALA A 11 -61.87 8.69 -23.50
CA ALA A 11 -61.04 7.52 -23.36
C ALA A 11 -59.62 7.77 -23.91
N LEU A 12 -59.46 8.49 -25.04
CA LEU A 12 -58.18 8.83 -25.62
C LEU A 12 -57.38 9.78 -24.76
N ARG A 13 -58.05 10.79 -24.10
CA ARG A 13 -57.39 11.70 -23.18
C ARG A 13 -56.95 11.04 -21.88
N VAL A 14 -57.71 10.10 -21.35
CA VAL A 14 -57.34 9.33 -20.15
C VAL A 14 -56.18 8.40 -20.46
N CYS A 15 -56.14 7.74 -21.62
CA CYS A 15 -55.05 6.88 -22.05
C CYS A 15 -53.74 7.67 -22.29
N ALA A 16 -53.86 8.86 -22.92
CA ALA A 16 -52.70 9.76 -23.13
C ALA A 16 -52.15 10.32 -21.79
N SER A 17 -53.01 10.63 -20.82
CA SER A 17 -52.59 11.06 -19.48
C SER A 17 -51.90 9.96 -18.70
N GLN A 18 -52.37 8.72 -18.78
CA GLN A 18 -51.70 7.57 -18.12
C GLN A 18 -50.38 7.24 -18.77
N LEU A 19 -50.25 7.34 -20.10
CA LEU A 19 -48.99 7.13 -20.79
C LEU A 19 -47.97 8.22 -20.43
N PHE A 20 -48.42 9.46 -20.31
CA PHE A 20 -47.55 10.58 -19.90
C PHE A 20 -47.04 10.44 -18.45
N ILE A 21 -47.91 10.01 -17.51
CA ILE A 21 -47.49 9.72 -16.14
C ILE A 21 -46.50 8.54 -16.09
N PHE A 22 -46.71 7.50 -16.92
CA PHE A 22 -45.80 6.36 -16.98
C PHE A 22 -44.42 6.75 -17.53
N ILE A 23 -44.36 7.61 -18.55
CA ILE A 23 -43.12 8.14 -19.13
C ILE A 23 -42.39 9.04 -18.12
N VAL A 24 -43.10 9.90 -17.39
CA VAL A 24 -42.51 10.75 -16.35
C VAL A 24 -41.97 9.92 -15.18
N CYS A 25 -42.70 8.86 -14.76
CA CYS A 25 -42.22 7.91 -13.76
C CYS A 25 -40.97 7.13 -14.24
N LEU A 26 -40.92 6.75 -15.51
CA LEU A 26 -39.74 6.05 -16.07
C LEU A 26 -38.50 6.97 -16.13
N PHE A 27 -38.69 8.27 -16.39
CA PHE A 27 -37.62 9.27 -16.39
C PHE A 27 -37.16 9.67 -14.99
N ALA A 28 -38.04 9.59 -13.99
CA ALA A 28 -37.71 9.86 -12.58
C ALA A 28 -36.87 8.74 -11.91
N LEU A 29 -36.79 7.54 -12.51
CA LEU A 29 -35.98 6.41 -12.02
C LEU A 29 -34.52 6.44 -12.49
N GLN A 30 -34.08 7.40 -13.30
CA GLN A 30 -32.69 7.60 -13.64
C GLN A 30 -32.01 8.49 -12.60
N ILE A 31 -31.95 8.03 -11.34
CA ILE A 31 -31.03 8.59 -10.38
C ILE A 31 -29.64 8.15 -10.83
N PRO A 32 -28.72 9.07 -11.20
CA PRO A 32 -27.36 8.68 -11.45
C PRO A 32 -26.84 8.10 -10.13
N VAL A 33 -26.57 6.81 -10.09
CA VAL A 33 -25.76 6.22 -9.04
C VAL A 33 -24.36 6.83 -9.23
N LEU A 34 -24.13 7.96 -8.56
CA LEU A 34 -22.76 8.43 -8.36
C LEU A 34 -22.04 7.27 -7.67
N GLY A 35 -21.09 6.68 -8.38
CA GLY A 35 -20.22 5.66 -7.85
C GLY A 35 -19.42 6.28 -6.70
N GLN A 36 -20.00 6.23 -5.49
CA GLN A 36 -19.25 6.51 -4.28
C GLN A 36 -18.24 5.38 -4.16
N SER A 37 -16.97 5.71 -4.26
CA SER A 37 -15.88 4.79 -3.91
C SER A 37 -16.07 4.43 -2.44
N ASP A 38 -16.39 3.16 -2.20
CA ASP A 38 -16.66 2.58 -0.88
C ASP A 38 -15.33 2.35 -0.16
N VAL A 39 -14.64 3.43 0.23
CA VAL A 39 -13.38 3.37 0.96
C VAL A 39 -13.69 3.05 2.42
N ARG A 40 -13.03 2.03 2.96
CA ARG A 40 -13.19 1.61 4.35
C ARG A 40 -11.96 2.00 5.17
N ILE A 41 -12.13 2.04 6.51
CA ILE A 41 -11.01 2.37 7.41
C ILE A 41 -9.83 1.41 7.21
N LYS A 42 -10.07 0.12 6.96
CA LYS A 42 -9.02 -0.87 6.68
C LYS A 42 -8.17 -0.57 5.45
N ASP A 43 -8.71 0.20 4.49
CA ASP A 43 -8.00 0.55 3.24
C ASP A 43 -7.06 1.75 3.44
N LEU A 44 -7.23 2.48 4.55
CA LEU A 44 -6.47 3.69 4.87
C LEU A 44 -5.61 3.54 6.13
N CYS A 45 -5.92 2.58 7.00
CA CYS A 45 -5.27 2.43 8.29
C CYS A 45 -4.82 1.00 8.54
N ARG A 46 -3.68 0.86 9.16
CA ARG A 46 -3.22 -0.38 9.79
C ARG A 46 -3.33 -0.28 11.31
N LEU A 47 -3.34 -1.41 11.98
CA LEU A 47 -3.27 -1.46 13.44
C LEU A 47 -1.83 -1.30 13.92
N LYS A 48 -1.62 -0.52 14.97
CA LYS A 48 -0.34 -0.47 15.66
C LYS A 48 -0.02 -1.85 16.25
N GLY A 49 1.22 -2.27 16.14
CA GLY A 49 1.66 -3.61 16.54
C GLY A 49 1.58 -4.65 15.42
N GLN A 50 0.88 -4.36 14.31
CA GLN A 50 0.90 -5.17 13.10
C GLN A 50 1.96 -4.63 12.13
N GLU A 51 3.22 -4.86 12.46
CA GLU A 51 4.36 -4.39 11.69
C GLU A 51 5.17 -5.59 11.22
N GLU A 52 5.76 -5.46 10.02
CA GLU A 52 6.71 -6.44 9.54
C GLU A 52 7.97 -6.41 10.40
N ASN A 53 8.46 -7.57 10.77
CA ASN A 53 9.72 -7.73 11.48
C ASN A 53 10.65 -8.62 10.69
N THR A 54 11.94 -8.29 10.72
CA THR A 54 12.94 -9.06 10.00
C THR A 54 13.82 -9.83 10.97
N LEU A 55 13.96 -11.14 10.74
CA LEU A 55 14.94 -11.99 11.41
C LEU A 55 16.14 -12.17 10.52
N GLN A 56 17.32 -12.14 11.12
CA GLN A 56 18.57 -12.23 10.38
C GLN A 56 19.54 -13.23 11.03
N GLY A 57 20.37 -13.85 10.21
CA GLY A 57 21.40 -14.76 10.69
C GLY A 57 22.53 -14.96 9.68
N LEU A 58 23.65 -15.45 10.19
CA LEU A 58 24.77 -15.88 9.36
C LEU A 58 24.75 -17.40 9.27
N GLY A 59 24.70 -17.92 8.04
CA GLY A 59 24.64 -19.33 7.76
C GLY A 59 25.77 -19.82 6.87
N LEU A 60 25.89 -21.14 6.75
CA LEU A 60 26.79 -21.81 5.84
C LEU A 60 25.99 -22.59 4.80
N VAL A 61 26.31 -22.37 3.55
CA VAL A 61 25.84 -23.16 2.42
C VAL A 61 26.91 -24.17 2.06
N VAL A 62 26.52 -25.44 1.94
CA VAL A 62 27.37 -26.56 1.61
C VAL A 62 26.93 -27.22 0.31
N GLY A 63 27.80 -28.03 -0.28
CA GLY A 63 27.50 -28.79 -1.50
C GLY A 63 27.68 -27.99 -2.79
N LEU A 64 28.31 -26.83 -2.75
CA LEU A 64 28.63 -26.03 -3.92
C LEU A 64 29.70 -26.72 -4.81
N LYS A 65 29.58 -26.57 -6.12
CA LYS A 65 30.51 -27.19 -7.11
C LYS A 65 31.72 -26.31 -7.40
N GLY A 66 32.45 -25.91 -6.36
CA GLY A 66 33.66 -25.08 -6.52
C GLY A 66 33.34 -23.56 -6.65
N THR A 67 32.12 -23.13 -6.42
CA THR A 67 31.67 -21.73 -6.53
C THR A 67 31.61 -20.99 -5.19
N GLY A 68 31.96 -21.67 -4.10
CA GLY A 68 31.95 -21.11 -2.75
C GLY A 68 33.04 -20.06 -2.51
N ASP A 69 33.14 -19.61 -1.28
CA ASP A 69 34.08 -18.56 -0.88
C ASP A 69 35.53 -19.03 -0.92
N ILE A 70 36.45 -18.09 -1.11
CA ILE A 70 37.87 -18.30 -1.08
C ILE A 70 38.43 -18.12 0.34
N ASP A 71 37.86 -17.22 1.13
CA ASP A 71 38.34 -16.91 2.49
C ASP A 71 37.83 -17.92 3.53
N ILE A 72 38.76 -18.43 4.34
CA ILE A 72 38.52 -19.56 5.25
C ILE A 72 38.18 -19.15 6.65
N LYS A 73 38.75 -18.07 7.17
CA LYS A 73 38.65 -17.68 8.59
C LYS A 73 37.19 -17.41 9.05
N PRO A 74 36.36 -16.69 8.29
CA PRO A 74 34.95 -16.50 8.64
C PRO A 74 34.14 -17.79 8.66
N LYS A 75 34.44 -18.73 7.73
CA LYS A 75 33.77 -20.03 7.62
C LYS A 75 33.96 -20.89 8.86
N ILE A 76 35.22 -20.98 9.33
CA ILE A 76 35.55 -21.76 10.53
C ILE A 76 34.76 -21.25 11.75
N ARG A 77 34.65 -19.94 11.93
CA ARG A 77 33.90 -19.36 13.03
C ARG A 77 32.40 -19.67 12.91
N ALA A 78 31.84 -19.56 11.71
CA ALA A 78 30.46 -19.87 11.46
C ALA A 78 30.11 -21.35 11.66
N LEU A 79 31.03 -22.25 11.19
CA LEU A 79 30.88 -23.67 11.40
C LEU A 79 30.98 -24.04 12.89
N ALA A 80 31.96 -23.47 13.61
CA ALA A 80 32.10 -23.64 15.05
C ALA A 80 30.83 -23.25 15.79
N ARG A 81 30.22 -22.10 15.43
CA ARG A 81 28.99 -21.63 16.01
C ARG A 81 27.80 -22.55 15.71
N SER A 82 27.69 -23.02 14.48
CA SER A 82 26.66 -23.98 14.07
C SER A 82 26.78 -25.32 14.82
N MET A 83 28.02 -25.84 15.01
CA MET A 83 28.24 -27.05 15.79
C MET A 83 27.86 -26.89 17.27
N GLN A 84 28.17 -25.74 17.88
CA GLN A 84 27.73 -25.45 19.25
C GLN A 84 26.22 -25.46 19.40
N LEU A 85 25.51 -24.94 18.42
CA LEU A 85 24.03 -24.92 18.42
C LEU A 85 23.43 -26.30 18.24
N MET A 86 24.12 -27.20 17.56
CA MET A 86 23.73 -28.61 17.43
C MET A 86 24.12 -29.49 18.63
N GLY A 87 24.57 -28.89 19.73
CA GLY A 87 24.93 -29.61 20.96
C GLY A 87 26.34 -30.21 20.96
N GLY A 88 27.13 -29.89 19.93
CA GLY A 88 28.57 -30.27 19.89
C GLY A 88 29.37 -29.45 20.90
N GLN A 89 29.96 -30.09 21.90
CA GLN A 89 30.99 -29.47 22.71
C GLN A 89 32.27 -29.32 21.88
N MET A 90 32.54 -28.09 21.43
CA MET A 90 33.87 -27.83 20.87
C MET A 90 34.88 -27.71 22.01
N SER A 91 35.75 -28.71 22.15
CA SER A 91 36.94 -28.57 22.95
C SER A 91 37.86 -27.48 22.33
N SER A 92 38.53 -26.71 23.18
CA SER A 92 39.49 -25.68 22.76
C SER A 92 40.59 -26.22 21.81
N ASP A 93 40.84 -27.52 21.81
CA ASP A 93 41.76 -28.21 20.92
C ASP A 93 41.30 -28.30 19.46
N LEU A 94 39.99 -28.32 19.19
CA LEU A 94 39.47 -28.35 17.82
C LEU A 94 39.58 -26.98 17.12
N GLN A 95 39.61 -25.88 17.84
CA GLN A 95 39.88 -24.55 17.29
C GLN A 95 41.32 -24.44 16.72
N GLY A 96 42.27 -25.21 17.26
CA GLY A 96 43.65 -25.24 16.79
C GLY A 96 43.98 -26.37 15.80
N ARG A 97 43.10 -27.41 15.71
CA ARG A 97 43.34 -28.63 14.89
C ARG A 97 42.55 -28.65 13.56
N LEU A 98 41.66 -27.71 13.31
CA LEU A 98 41.15 -27.49 11.96
C LEU A 98 42.28 -26.90 11.11
N ASP A 99 43.04 -27.77 10.50
CA ASP A 99 44.21 -27.42 9.70
C ASP A 99 43.77 -26.46 8.59
N GLU A 100 44.30 -25.23 8.62
CA GLU A 100 44.06 -24.23 7.57
C GLU A 100 44.29 -24.82 6.17
N LYS A 101 45.18 -25.81 6.04
CA LYS A 101 45.52 -26.44 4.77
C LYS A 101 44.45 -27.39 4.22
N GLU A 102 43.68 -28.08 5.05
CA GLU A 102 42.61 -28.98 4.57
C GLU A 102 41.35 -28.20 4.21
N MET A 103 41.08 -27.09 4.87
CA MET A 103 39.94 -26.21 4.54
C MET A 103 40.24 -25.22 3.38
N VAL A 104 41.51 -25.01 3.02
CA VAL A 104 41.90 -24.13 1.88
C VAL A 104 41.27 -24.56 0.55
N ASN A 105 40.97 -25.85 0.39
CA ASN A 105 40.33 -26.36 -0.82
C ASN A 105 38.80 -26.43 -0.78
N ALA A 106 38.16 -25.99 0.30
CA ALA A 106 36.68 -26.08 0.43
C ALA A 106 35.97 -24.95 -0.31
N LYS A 107 36.22 -24.85 -1.62
CA LYS A 107 35.38 -24.01 -2.53
C LYS A 107 33.92 -24.50 -2.62
N ASN A 108 33.57 -25.54 -1.87
CA ASN A 108 32.23 -26.13 -1.83
C ASN A 108 31.38 -25.55 -0.72
N VAL A 109 31.92 -24.58 0.03
CA VAL A 109 31.23 -23.94 1.16
C VAL A 109 31.22 -22.42 1.00
N ALA A 110 30.06 -21.78 1.28
CA ALA A 110 29.90 -20.33 1.27
C ALA A 110 29.30 -19.82 2.58
N LEU A 111 29.81 -18.70 3.05
CA LEU A 111 29.22 -17.92 4.12
C LEU A 111 28.11 -17.05 3.53
N VAL A 112 26.92 -17.11 4.13
CA VAL A 112 25.74 -16.42 3.62
C VAL A 112 25.04 -15.64 4.72
N PHE A 113 24.41 -14.56 4.31
CA PHE A 113 23.46 -13.82 5.11
C PHE A 113 22.07 -14.38 4.83
N VAL A 114 21.35 -14.74 5.88
CA VAL A 114 19.99 -15.30 5.79
C VAL A 114 19.02 -14.31 6.41
N GLU A 115 17.96 -14.03 5.70
CA GLU A 115 16.95 -13.08 6.11
C GLU A 115 15.53 -13.67 5.94
N VAL A 116 14.67 -13.39 6.92
CA VAL A 116 13.27 -13.81 6.91
C VAL A 116 12.41 -12.66 7.38
N THR A 117 11.37 -12.33 6.61
CA THR A 117 10.37 -11.34 7.01
C THR A 117 9.21 -12.03 7.71
N ILE A 118 8.92 -11.63 8.95
CA ILE A 118 7.73 -12.01 9.68
C ILE A 118 6.58 -11.12 9.21
N PRO A 119 5.44 -11.71 8.75
CA PRO A 119 4.31 -10.94 8.28
C PRO A 119 3.67 -10.11 9.40
N PRO A 120 2.94 -9.02 9.05
CA PRO A 120 2.26 -8.15 10.03
C PRO A 120 1.24 -8.87 10.92
N THR A 121 0.74 -10.02 10.47
CA THR A 121 -0.20 -10.86 11.22
C THR A 121 0.44 -11.63 12.38
N GLY A 122 1.77 -11.60 12.48
CA GLY A 122 2.53 -12.46 13.38
C GLY A 122 2.68 -13.89 12.87
N VAL A 123 3.36 -14.72 13.63
CA VAL A 123 3.63 -16.13 13.32
C VAL A 123 3.56 -16.98 14.58
N GLN A 124 3.15 -18.23 14.43
CA GLN A 124 3.11 -19.20 15.52
C GLN A 124 4.37 -20.07 15.53
N GLN A 125 4.70 -20.63 16.69
CA GLN A 125 5.73 -21.65 16.78
C GLN A 125 5.38 -22.83 15.87
N GLY A 126 6.35 -23.25 15.05
CA GLY A 126 6.18 -24.34 14.08
C GLY A 126 5.81 -23.85 12.66
N ASP A 127 5.41 -22.61 12.48
CA ASP A 127 5.14 -22.05 11.16
C ASP A 127 6.41 -22.06 10.30
N LYS A 128 6.23 -22.28 9.01
CA LYS A 128 7.33 -22.28 8.02
C LYS A 128 7.24 -21.08 7.12
N LEU A 129 8.31 -20.29 7.08
CA LEU A 129 8.45 -19.11 6.25
C LEU A 129 9.49 -19.34 5.14
N ASN A 130 9.39 -18.55 4.09
CA ASN A 130 10.42 -18.46 3.07
C ASN A 130 11.58 -17.62 3.60
N CYS A 131 12.82 -17.99 3.27
CA CYS A 131 13.97 -17.19 3.60
C CYS A 131 14.77 -16.82 2.36
N SER A 132 15.27 -15.59 2.35
CA SER A 132 16.18 -15.06 1.36
C SER A 132 17.62 -15.29 1.84
N ILE A 133 18.51 -15.61 0.89
CA ILE A 133 19.90 -15.91 1.16
C ILE A 133 20.76 -15.11 0.23
N ASN A 134 21.73 -14.41 0.78
CA ASN A 134 22.68 -13.62 0.03
C ASN A 134 24.11 -14.05 0.37
N ALA A 135 24.87 -14.41 -0.64
CA ALA A 135 26.30 -14.77 -0.48
C ALA A 135 27.11 -13.53 -0.13
N ILE A 136 28.06 -13.67 0.79
CA ILE A 136 28.98 -12.59 1.15
C ILE A 136 30.09 -12.47 0.12
N SER A 137 30.68 -13.59 -0.32
CA SER A 137 31.80 -13.59 -1.26
C SER A 137 31.82 -14.76 -2.24
N ALA A 138 30.84 -15.64 -2.21
CA ALA A 138 30.72 -16.75 -3.15
C ALA A 138 30.38 -16.27 -4.57
N LYS A 139 30.79 -17.04 -5.56
CA LYS A 139 30.49 -16.77 -6.97
C LYS A 139 29.08 -17.21 -7.37
N SER A 140 28.61 -18.32 -6.79
CA SER A 140 27.26 -18.85 -7.03
C SER A 140 26.84 -19.75 -5.88
N LEU A 141 25.55 -19.72 -5.55
CA LEU A 141 24.90 -20.59 -4.56
C LEU A 141 24.18 -21.78 -5.21
N GLU A 142 24.27 -21.92 -6.52
CA GLU A 142 23.54 -22.95 -7.27
C GLU A 142 23.88 -24.37 -6.80
N GLY A 143 22.83 -25.17 -6.56
CA GLY A 143 22.94 -26.56 -6.12
C GLY A 143 23.38 -26.74 -4.67
N GLY A 144 23.54 -25.66 -3.92
CA GLY A 144 23.91 -25.71 -2.52
C GLY A 144 22.71 -26.01 -1.60
N SER A 145 23.03 -26.31 -0.34
CA SER A 145 22.05 -26.47 0.74
C SER A 145 22.50 -25.67 1.96
N LEU A 146 21.59 -24.94 2.56
CA LEU A 146 21.83 -24.20 3.80
C LEU A 146 21.88 -25.16 4.99
N MET A 147 22.97 -25.11 5.76
CA MET A 147 23.06 -25.78 7.05
C MET A 147 22.14 -25.11 8.07
N LEU A 148 21.79 -25.84 9.12
CA LEU A 148 20.96 -25.32 10.20
C LEU A 148 21.53 -23.99 10.74
N THR A 149 20.77 -22.92 10.55
CA THR A 149 21.19 -21.54 10.82
C THR A 149 20.19 -20.89 11.78
N PRO A 150 20.64 -20.41 12.95
CA PRO A 150 19.77 -19.66 13.84
C PRO A 150 19.53 -18.26 13.30
N LEU A 151 18.28 -17.82 13.37
CA LEU A 151 17.86 -16.47 13.02
C LEU A 151 17.52 -15.69 14.29
N LEU A 152 18.11 -14.51 14.40
CA LEU A 152 17.99 -13.62 15.55
C LEU A 152 16.99 -12.52 15.25
N GLY A 153 16.31 -12.04 16.28
CA GLY A 153 15.46 -10.87 16.20
C GLY A 153 16.24 -9.56 16.07
N PRO A 154 15.56 -8.45 15.79
CA PRO A 154 16.18 -7.15 15.50
C PRO A 154 16.88 -6.50 16.72
N ARG A 155 16.71 -7.05 17.93
CA ARG A 155 17.29 -6.50 19.15
C ARG A 155 18.72 -7.02 19.36
N ALA A 156 19.68 -6.20 19.02
CA ALA A 156 21.10 -6.53 19.17
C ALA A 156 21.58 -6.65 20.63
N ASP A 157 20.90 -5.99 21.56
CA ASP A 157 21.19 -6.01 23.00
C ASP A 157 20.83 -7.35 23.67
N ARG A 158 19.89 -8.09 23.09
CA ARG A 158 19.44 -9.41 23.57
C ARG A 158 19.26 -10.36 22.38
N PRO A 159 20.31 -11.04 21.94
CA PRO A 159 20.22 -11.97 20.83
C PRO A 159 19.40 -13.21 21.24
N VAL A 160 18.16 -13.27 20.80
CA VAL A 160 17.26 -14.42 20.99
C VAL A 160 17.06 -15.09 19.65
N VAL A 161 17.15 -16.42 19.62
CA VAL A 161 16.87 -17.23 18.44
C VAL A 161 15.34 -17.38 18.30
N PHE A 162 14.77 -16.78 17.28
CA PHE A 162 13.34 -16.86 16.99
C PHE A 162 13.01 -17.98 16.01
N ALA A 163 13.94 -18.31 15.12
CA ALA A 163 13.70 -19.31 14.09
C ALA A 163 15.00 -20.03 13.69
N LEU A 164 14.85 -21.19 13.05
CA LEU A 164 15.92 -21.98 12.48
C LEU A 164 15.68 -22.13 10.98
N ALA A 165 16.69 -21.77 10.17
CA ALA A 165 16.65 -21.89 8.72
C ALA A 165 17.55 -23.03 8.24
N SER A 166 17.06 -23.84 7.28
CA SER A 166 17.83 -24.90 6.63
C SER A 166 17.14 -25.38 5.35
N GLY A 167 17.87 -25.99 4.46
CA GLY A 167 17.29 -26.68 3.30
C GLY A 167 17.97 -26.38 1.96
N PRO A 168 17.45 -26.99 0.88
CA PRO A 168 17.99 -26.81 -0.46
C PRO A 168 17.72 -25.39 -0.97
N ILE A 169 18.69 -24.85 -1.69
CA ILE A 169 18.68 -23.49 -2.22
C ILE A 169 18.11 -23.48 -3.64
N THR A 170 17.24 -22.51 -3.92
CA THR A 170 16.72 -22.23 -5.27
C THR A 170 17.11 -20.79 -5.66
N LEU A 171 17.75 -20.61 -6.80
CA LEU A 171 18.06 -19.29 -7.34
C LEU A 171 16.77 -18.59 -7.77
N GLU A 172 16.63 -17.31 -7.43
CA GLU A 172 15.51 -16.48 -7.91
C GLU A 172 15.74 -16.02 -9.34
N ASP A 173 16.92 -15.49 -9.62
CA ASP A 173 17.35 -15.09 -10.97
C ASP A 173 18.70 -15.78 -11.31
N PRO A 174 18.73 -16.57 -12.38
CA PRO A 174 20.00 -17.18 -12.84
C PRO A 174 21.10 -16.17 -13.18
N LYS A 175 20.74 -14.91 -13.47
CA LYS A 175 21.70 -13.83 -13.73
C LYS A 175 22.35 -13.29 -12.46
N VAL A 176 21.73 -13.52 -11.29
CA VAL A 176 22.23 -13.11 -9.98
C VAL A 176 22.42 -14.35 -9.10
N PRO A 177 23.44 -15.19 -9.39
CA PRO A 177 23.62 -16.49 -8.73
C PRO A 177 24.07 -16.37 -7.26
N THR A 178 24.30 -15.17 -6.77
CA THR A 178 24.67 -14.86 -5.38
C THR A 178 23.49 -14.61 -4.47
N SER A 179 22.30 -14.42 -5.04
CA SER A 179 21.04 -14.27 -4.30
C SER A 179 20.12 -15.46 -4.58
N ALA A 180 19.51 -15.98 -3.53
CA ALA A 180 18.72 -17.20 -3.61
C ALA A 180 17.64 -17.24 -2.52
N LYS A 181 16.74 -18.21 -2.62
CA LYS A 181 15.61 -18.40 -1.70
C LYS A 181 15.51 -19.86 -1.27
N ILE A 182 15.05 -20.08 -0.05
CA ILE A 182 14.60 -21.40 0.40
C ILE A 182 13.10 -21.31 0.69
N VAL A 183 12.31 -22.05 -0.05
CA VAL A 183 10.86 -22.10 0.15
C VAL A 183 10.56 -22.91 1.40
N GLN A 184 9.83 -22.32 2.35
CA GLN A 184 9.49 -22.92 3.64
C GLN A 184 10.72 -23.45 4.43
N GLY A 185 11.87 -22.84 4.20
CA GLY A 185 13.15 -23.27 4.81
C GLY A 185 13.39 -22.73 6.21
N CYS A 186 12.61 -21.77 6.66
CA CYS A 186 12.68 -21.19 7.99
C CYS A 186 11.54 -21.69 8.86
N LYS A 187 11.84 -22.42 9.92
CA LYS A 187 10.91 -22.88 10.93
C LYS A 187 10.95 -21.98 12.15
N MET A 188 9.80 -21.46 12.56
CA MET A 188 9.69 -20.64 13.76
C MET A 188 9.79 -21.51 15.01
N GLU A 189 10.67 -21.12 15.93
CA GLU A 189 10.84 -21.80 17.23
C GLU A 189 10.13 -21.04 18.38
N MET A 190 9.77 -19.79 18.12
CA MET A 190 9.01 -18.95 19.05
C MET A 190 7.84 -18.28 18.35
N THR A 191 6.72 -18.17 19.07
CA THR A 191 5.58 -17.38 18.61
C THR A 191 5.91 -15.90 18.68
N VAL A 192 5.66 -15.18 17.59
CA VAL A 192 5.68 -13.71 17.54
C VAL A 192 4.23 -13.26 17.36
N ALA A 193 3.60 -12.92 18.48
CA ALA A 193 2.22 -12.42 18.50
C ALA A 193 2.24 -10.88 18.46
N ASN A 194 1.33 -10.33 17.69
CA ASN A 194 1.14 -8.89 17.60
C ASN A 194 0.05 -8.46 18.59
N GLU A 195 0.41 -7.70 19.59
CA GLU A 195 -0.52 -7.11 20.55
C GLU A 195 -1.08 -5.80 19.98
N PHE A 196 -2.29 -5.85 19.44
CA PHE A 196 -2.98 -4.68 18.87
C PHE A 196 -3.88 -3.97 19.89
N VAL A 197 -4.04 -4.50 21.10
CA VAL A 197 -4.79 -3.87 22.21
C VAL A 197 -3.84 -3.60 23.35
N ALA A 198 -3.60 -2.34 23.63
CA ALA A 198 -2.80 -1.90 24.76
C ALA A 198 -3.63 -1.00 25.69
N GLY A 199 -3.73 -1.35 26.98
CA GLY A 199 -4.44 -0.52 27.95
C GLY A 199 -5.92 -0.25 27.61
N ASN A 200 -6.64 -1.22 27.07
CA ASN A 200 -8.04 -1.10 26.61
C ASN A 200 -8.24 -0.11 25.45
N LYS A 201 -7.19 0.14 24.67
CA LYS A 201 -7.20 0.98 23.47
C LYS A 201 -6.65 0.22 22.29
N VAL A 202 -7.18 0.52 21.13
CA VAL A 202 -6.65 0.13 19.82
C VAL A 202 -6.13 1.39 19.15
N THR A 203 -4.93 1.33 18.60
CA THR A 203 -4.34 2.46 17.88
C THR A 203 -4.35 2.16 16.39
N LEU A 204 -5.02 3.02 15.62
CA LEU A 204 -4.99 3.01 14.16
C LEU A 204 -3.86 3.92 13.69
N ILE A 205 -3.09 3.45 12.71
CA ILE A 205 -2.04 4.22 12.06
C ILE A 205 -2.42 4.43 10.61
N VAL A 206 -2.57 5.68 10.22
CA VAL A 206 -2.92 6.06 8.84
C VAL A 206 -1.76 5.74 7.91
N GLU A 207 -2.04 5.06 6.80
CA GLU A 207 -1.05 4.71 5.78
C GLU A 207 -0.36 5.96 5.19
N PRO A 208 0.96 5.91 4.91
CA PRO A 208 1.74 7.07 4.46
C PRO A 208 1.09 7.84 3.31
N SER A 209 0.46 7.10 2.40
CA SER A 209 -0.23 7.68 1.25
C SER A 209 -1.46 8.53 1.61
N HIS A 210 -2.04 8.37 2.79
CA HIS A 210 -3.30 9.02 3.19
C HIS A 210 -3.18 9.91 4.43
N ARG A 211 -1.96 10.12 4.96
CA ARG A 211 -1.71 10.94 6.14
C ARG A 211 -2.10 12.38 5.92
N SER A 212 -3.12 12.86 6.62
CA SER A 212 -3.46 14.29 6.74
C SER A 212 -4.30 14.53 7.98
N ILE A 213 -4.33 15.77 8.42
CA ILE A 213 -5.18 16.19 9.55
C ILE A 213 -6.65 15.93 9.20
N GLU A 214 -7.05 16.26 7.97
CA GLU A 214 -8.42 16.06 7.47
C GLU A 214 -8.82 14.57 7.48
N THR A 215 -7.94 13.68 7.00
CA THR A 215 -8.21 12.23 7.01
C THR A 215 -8.34 11.70 8.43
N SER A 216 -7.45 12.08 9.34
CA SER A 216 -7.51 11.62 10.73
C SER A 216 -8.77 12.13 11.43
N GLN A 217 -9.16 13.39 11.18
CA GLN A 217 -10.40 13.95 11.72
C GLN A 217 -11.63 13.25 11.15
N THR A 218 -11.67 12.99 9.83
CA THR A 218 -12.78 12.27 9.20
C THR A 218 -12.96 10.87 9.78
N ILE A 219 -11.86 10.16 10.03
CA ILE A 219 -11.91 8.82 10.64
C ILE A 219 -12.42 8.90 12.08
N GLU A 220 -11.96 9.87 12.88
CA GLU A 220 -12.46 10.13 14.23
C GLU A 220 -13.96 10.38 14.22
N ASP A 221 -14.42 11.31 13.37
CA ASP A 221 -15.82 11.70 13.27
C ASP A 221 -16.72 10.52 12.86
N VAL A 222 -16.27 9.72 11.89
CA VAL A 222 -17.00 8.54 11.42
C VAL A 222 -17.15 7.51 12.54
N ILE A 223 -16.07 7.16 13.24
CA ILE A 223 -16.11 6.18 14.33
C ILE A 223 -17.05 6.66 15.44
N ASN A 224 -16.95 7.94 15.84
CA ASN A 224 -17.77 8.52 16.88
C ASN A 224 -19.25 8.62 16.46
N ASP A 225 -19.53 8.95 15.21
CA ASP A 225 -20.89 8.99 14.65
C ASP A 225 -21.56 7.60 14.63
N TYR A 226 -20.83 6.58 14.16
CA TYR A 226 -21.33 5.20 14.15
C TYR A 226 -21.56 4.68 15.59
N HIS A 227 -20.74 5.12 16.54
CA HIS A 227 -20.95 4.80 17.96
C HIS A 227 -22.21 5.46 18.49
N LYS A 228 -22.38 6.77 18.27
CA LYS A 228 -23.56 7.54 18.71
C LYS A 228 -24.86 7.01 18.07
N LYS A 229 -24.81 6.59 16.83
CA LYS A 229 -25.94 5.94 16.11
C LYS A 229 -26.23 4.51 16.60
N GLY A 230 -25.42 3.96 17.50
CA GLY A 230 -25.59 2.61 18.04
C GLY A 230 -25.22 1.48 17.09
N VAL A 231 -24.64 1.75 15.93
CA VAL A 231 -24.24 0.71 14.95
C VAL A 231 -23.14 -0.18 15.54
N ILE A 232 -22.15 0.39 16.19
CA ILE A 232 -21.07 -0.37 16.88
C ILE A 232 -21.67 -1.21 18.02
N SER A 233 -22.75 -0.72 18.65
CA SER A 233 -23.47 -1.43 19.71
C SER A 233 -24.39 -2.52 19.20
N SER A 234 -24.97 -2.40 18.01
CA SER A 234 -25.89 -3.39 17.42
C SER A 234 -25.17 -4.59 16.80
N ALA A 235 -23.91 -4.45 16.43
CA ALA A 235 -23.05 -5.54 15.93
C ALA A 235 -22.58 -6.52 17.03
N ARG A 236 -23.24 -6.50 18.21
CA ARG A 236 -22.88 -7.36 19.35
C ARG A 236 -23.15 -8.85 19.06
N PRO A 237 -22.23 -9.71 19.47
CA PRO A 237 -22.42 -11.16 19.29
C PRO A 237 -23.54 -11.78 20.14
N ASN A 238 -24.16 -11.08 21.11
CA ASN A 238 -25.05 -11.68 22.11
C ASN A 238 -26.39 -10.98 22.36
N GLY A 239 -26.89 -10.11 21.46
CA GLY A 239 -28.29 -9.63 21.54
C GLY A 239 -28.70 -8.90 22.84
N ILE A 240 -27.77 -8.47 23.68
CA ILE A 240 -28.06 -7.78 24.96
C ILE A 240 -28.48 -6.35 24.66
N SER A 241 -29.68 -5.98 25.09
CA SER A 241 -30.22 -4.63 24.99
C SER A 241 -29.27 -3.58 25.56
N SER A 242 -29.16 -2.47 24.85
CA SER A 242 -28.26 -1.35 25.18
C SER A 242 -28.45 -0.83 26.60
N PRO A 243 -27.39 -0.65 27.41
CA PRO A 243 -27.40 0.43 28.37
C PRO A 243 -27.50 1.75 27.60
N LYS A 244 -28.19 2.75 28.15
CA LYS A 244 -28.34 4.10 27.60
C LYS A 244 -27.07 4.51 26.86
N SER A 245 -27.21 5.01 25.64
CA SER A 245 -26.13 5.41 24.75
C SER A 245 -24.98 6.06 25.53
N ASP A 246 -23.85 5.36 25.59
CA ASP A 246 -22.62 5.98 26.08
C ASP A 246 -22.24 7.01 25.01
N THR A 247 -22.51 8.27 25.31
CA THR A 247 -22.31 9.39 24.38
C THR A 247 -20.86 9.85 24.33
N ARG A 248 -19.96 9.15 25.05
CA ARG A 248 -18.53 9.48 25.06
C ARG A 248 -17.91 9.09 23.74
N ASP A 249 -17.06 9.96 23.23
CA ASP A 249 -16.31 9.69 22.02
C ASP A 249 -15.37 8.50 22.24
N LEU A 250 -15.43 7.52 21.34
CA LEU A 250 -14.56 6.34 21.36
C LEU A 250 -13.22 6.61 20.70
N ALA A 251 -13.23 7.32 19.59
CA ALA A 251 -12.06 7.64 18.80
C ALA A 251 -11.55 9.04 19.12
N LYS A 252 -10.23 9.18 19.11
CA LYS A 252 -9.54 10.45 19.25
C LYS A 252 -8.32 10.48 18.32
N ALA A 253 -8.29 11.39 17.36
CA ALA A 253 -7.12 11.67 16.56
C ALA A 253 -6.09 12.41 17.43
N ILE A 254 -4.90 11.84 17.55
CA ILE A 254 -3.78 12.42 18.30
C ILE A 254 -2.97 13.32 17.37
N ASP A 255 -2.72 12.83 16.18
CA ASP A 255 -2.00 13.53 15.12
C ASP A 255 -2.49 13.06 13.74
N GLN A 256 -1.85 13.55 12.66
CA GLN A 256 -2.20 13.19 11.27
C GLN A 256 -1.91 11.72 10.92
N THR A 257 -1.31 10.95 11.82
CA THR A 257 -0.90 9.56 11.60
C THR A 257 -1.58 8.59 12.56
N THR A 258 -1.97 9.05 13.75
CA THR A 258 -2.32 8.21 14.89
C THR A 258 -3.71 8.54 15.41
N ILE A 259 -4.56 7.53 15.47
CA ILE A 259 -5.92 7.62 16.01
C ILE A 259 -6.06 6.57 17.11
N GLU A 260 -6.34 6.99 18.33
CA GLU A 260 -6.63 6.08 19.45
C GLU A 260 -8.13 5.80 19.52
N VAL A 261 -8.49 4.53 19.60
CA VAL A 261 -9.88 4.08 19.74
C VAL A 261 -10.01 3.29 21.03
N THR A 262 -10.86 3.75 21.93
CA THR A 262 -11.11 3.08 23.21
C THR A 262 -12.05 1.89 23.01
N VAL A 263 -11.66 0.72 23.51
CA VAL A 263 -12.50 -0.49 23.42
C VAL A 263 -13.63 -0.40 24.45
N PRO A 264 -14.90 -0.42 24.01
CA PRO A 264 -16.04 -0.40 24.91
C PRO A 264 -16.05 -1.62 25.86
N SER A 265 -16.62 -1.45 27.06
CA SER A 265 -16.63 -2.50 28.09
C SER A 265 -17.23 -3.83 27.61
N PHE A 266 -18.22 -3.79 26.73
CA PHE A 266 -18.88 -4.97 26.18
C PHE A 266 -18.09 -5.70 25.10
N TYR A 267 -16.99 -5.12 24.59
CA TYR A 267 -16.05 -5.77 23.67
C TYR A 267 -14.73 -6.20 24.32
N LYS A 268 -14.56 -5.96 25.64
CA LYS A 268 -13.29 -6.31 26.35
C LYS A 268 -12.90 -7.77 26.19
N GLU A 269 -13.89 -8.67 26.21
CA GLU A 269 -13.67 -10.12 26.03
C GLU A 269 -13.50 -10.55 24.56
N LYS A 270 -13.88 -9.68 23.62
CA LYS A 270 -13.85 -9.95 22.19
C LYS A 270 -13.27 -8.77 21.39
N PRO A 271 -12.03 -8.39 21.65
CA PRO A 271 -11.41 -7.21 21.02
C PRO A 271 -11.28 -7.38 19.50
N VAL A 272 -11.07 -8.59 19.01
CA VAL A 272 -11.01 -8.89 17.57
C VAL A 272 -12.31 -8.52 16.86
N ALA A 273 -13.46 -8.83 17.47
CA ALA A 273 -14.77 -8.47 16.90
C ALA A 273 -14.96 -6.96 16.85
N PHE A 274 -14.50 -6.22 17.87
CA PHE A 274 -14.51 -4.76 17.86
C PHE A 274 -13.67 -4.18 16.72
N VAL A 275 -12.43 -4.64 16.59
CA VAL A 275 -11.53 -4.18 15.53
C VAL A 275 -12.10 -4.46 14.15
N SER A 276 -12.69 -5.65 13.94
CA SER A 276 -13.34 -6.00 12.67
C SER A 276 -14.46 -5.01 12.32
N VAL A 277 -15.30 -4.64 13.30
CA VAL A 277 -16.37 -3.66 13.08
C VAL A 277 -15.81 -2.28 12.73
N ILE A 278 -14.79 -1.82 13.46
CA ILE A 278 -14.17 -0.51 13.19
C ILE A 278 -13.51 -0.46 11.81
N LEU A 279 -12.75 -1.48 11.45
CA LEU A 279 -12.04 -1.52 10.18
C LEU A 279 -12.96 -1.63 8.96
N ASP A 280 -14.18 -2.13 9.15
CA ASP A 280 -15.17 -2.28 8.06
C ASP A 280 -16.08 -1.05 7.91
N LEU A 281 -15.92 -0.02 8.74
CA LEU A 281 -16.69 1.24 8.62
C LEU A 281 -16.34 1.96 7.33
N GLN A 282 -17.39 2.44 6.65
CA GLN A 282 -17.29 3.19 5.39
C GLN A 282 -17.00 4.65 5.66
N LEU A 283 -16.08 5.20 4.92
CA LEU A 283 -15.69 6.60 4.96
C LEU A 283 -16.34 7.34 3.79
N HIS A 284 -17.17 8.32 4.12
CA HIS A 284 -17.81 9.18 3.13
C HIS A 284 -17.11 10.54 3.11
N GLY A 285 -16.96 11.11 1.92
CA GLY A 285 -16.44 12.48 1.78
C GLY A 285 -14.91 12.60 1.81
N LEU A 286 -14.18 11.50 1.74
CA LEU A 286 -12.74 11.59 1.47
C LEU A 286 -12.55 12.11 0.06
N HIS A 287 -12.13 13.35 -0.05
CA HIS A 287 -11.73 13.92 -1.34
C HIS A 287 -10.48 13.19 -1.81
N ASN A 288 -10.55 12.65 -3.02
CA ASN A 288 -9.41 12.03 -3.67
C ASN A 288 -8.27 13.04 -3.66
N ARG A 289 -7.14 12.71 -3.03
CA ARG A 289 -6.02 13.66 -2.95
C ARG A 289 -5.57 14.04 -4.35
N LYS A 290 -5.43 15.33 -4.57
CA LYS A 290 -4.85 15.89 -5.81
C LYS A 290 -3.39 15.48 -5.88
N ARG A 291 -3.10 14.32 -6.46
CA ARG A 291 -1.77 13.74 -6.57
C ARG A 291 -1.33 13.57 -8.00
N VAL A 292 -0.03 13.77 -8.22
CA VAL A 292 0.67 13.38 -9.44
C VAL A 292 1.81 12.46 -9.03
N TYR A 293 1.84 11.28 -9.59
CA TYR A 293 2.89 10.30 -9.40
C TYR A 293 3.74 10.22 -10.66
N ILE A 294 5.06 10.34 -10.51
CA ILE A 294 6.02 10.28 -11.62
C ILE A 294 7.05 9.21 -11.29
N GLN A 295 7.18 8.24 -12.17
CA GLN A 295 8.25 7.27 -12.17
C GLN A 295 9.22 7.62 -13.30
N GLU A 296 10.35 8.23 -12.94
CA GLU A 296 11.27 8.80 -13.94
C GLU A 296 11.96 7.75 -14.79
N ARG A 297 12.31 6.60 -14.18
CA ARG A 297 13.02 5.52 -14.86
C ARG A 297 12.19 4.87 -15.96
N GLU A 298 10.88 4.76 -15.74
CA GLU A 298 9.95 4.11 -16.67
C GLU A 298 9.16 5.12 -17.53
N GLU A 299 9.40 6.42 -17.33
CA GLU A 299 8.68 7.51 -17.99
C GLU A 299 7.16 7.45 -17.82
N VAL A 300 6.68 6.97 -16.67
CA VAL A 300 5.26 6.86 -16.35
C VAL A 300 4.80 8.08 -15.54
N VAL A 301 3.67 8.67 -15.94
CA VAL A 301 3.02 9.78 -15.22
C VAL A 301 1.57 9.41 -14.95
N ILE A 302 1.18 9.39 -13.67
CA ILE A 302 -0.19 9.16 -13.23
C ILE A 302 -0.72 10.46 -12.65
N ILE A 303 -1.80 10.99 -13.23
CA ILE A 303 -2.39 12.27 -12.85
C ILE A 303 -3.78 12.03 -12.24
N GLY A 304 -3.97 12.49 -10.99
CA GLY A 304 -5.28 12.49 -10.33
C GLY A 304 -6.27 13.45 -11.04
N GLU A 305 -7.54 13.10 -11.07
CA GLU A 305 -8.58 13.87 -11.80
C GLU A 305 -8.70 15.33 -11.34
N ASP A 306 -8.56 15.57 -10.04
CA ASP A 306 -8.78 16.88 -9.41
C ASP A 306 -7.52 17.77 -9.33
N VAL A 307 -6.41 17.35 -9.95
CA VAL A 307 -5.18 18.15 -9.95
C VAL A 307 -5.35 19.37 -10.85
N THR A 308 -5.33 20.56 -10.23
CA THR A 308 -5.48 21.84 -10.93
C THR A 308 -4.15 22.58 -11.02
N ILE A 309 -4.03 23.44 -12.01
CA ILE A 309 -2.87 24.32 -12.22
C ILE A 309 -3.29 25.79 -12.18
N ALA A 310 -2.36 26.65 -11.79
CA ALA A 310 -2.57 28.10 -11.95
C ALA A 310 -2.56 28.49 -13.43
N PRO A 311 -3.23 29.58 -13.80
CA PRO A 311 -3.05 30.16 -15.14
C PRO A 311 -1.57 30.53 -15.35
N VAL A 312 -0.93 29.89 -16.32
CA VAL A 312 0.49 30.04 -16.60
C VAL A 312 0.76 29.95 -18.09
N ALA A 313 1.75 30.69 -18.58
CA ALA A 313 2.32 30.50 -19.90
C ALA A 313 3.57 29.61 -19.76
N ILE A 314 3.59 28.50 -20.47
CA ILE A 314 4.71 27.54 -20.47
C ILE A 314 5.38 27.64 -21.83
N SER A 315 6.67 28.00 -21.84
CA SER A 315 7.51 27.91 -23.02
C SER A 315 8.58 26.85 -22.79
N HIS A 316 8.58 25.81 -23.61
CA HIS A 316 9.55 24.73 -23.54
C HIS A 316 10.01 24.36 -24.95
N LYS A 317 11.32 24.49 -25.22
CA LYS A 317 11.89 24.32 -26.57
C LYS A 317 11.16 25.21 -27.58
N ASN A 318 10.53 24.63 -28.59
CA ASN A 318 9.81 25.36 -29.67
C ASN A 318 8.29 25.43 -29.38
N LEU A 319 7.83 25.08 -28.21
CA LEU A 319 6.42 25.02 -27.84
C LEU A 319 6.08 26.10 -26.83
N THR A 320 5.05 26.91 -27.10
CA THR A 320 4.50 27.86 -26.13
C THR A 320 3.02 27.54 -25.93
N ILE A 321 2.66 27.23 -24.68
CA ILE A 321 1.28 26.91 -24.27
C ILE A 321 0.87 27.94 -23.22
N SER A 322 -0.25 28.60 -23.40
CA SER A 322 -0.82 29.50 -22.40
C SER A 322 -2.16 28.98 -21.89
N THR A 323 -2.29 28.91 -20.55
CA THR A 323 -3.56 28.60 -19.89
C THR A 323 -4.25 29.92 -19.57
N ARG A 324 -5.28 30.28 -20.32
CA ARG A 324 -6.09 31.47 -20.03
C ARG A 324 -7.40 31.02 -19.36
N SER A 325 -7.75 31.60 -18.22
CA SER A 325 -9.13 31.58 -17.75
C SER A 325 -9.91 32.64 -18.53
N SER A 326 -10.63 32.25 -19.58
CA SER A 326 -11.50 33.17 -20.28
C SER A 326 -12.80 33.34 -19.50
N GLN A 327 -13.05 34.54 -18.97
CA GLN A 327 -14.41 34.97 -18.69
C GLN A 327 -15.15 35.06 -20.04
N GLY A 328 -15.85 34.01 -20.43
CA GLY A 328 -16.78 34.08 -21.55
C GLY A 328 -16.54 33.16 -22.77
N ALA A 329 -15.56 32.29 -22.77
CA ALA A 329 -15.41 31.27 -23.82
C ALA A 329 -14.71 30.04 -23.29
N THR A 330 -15.22 28.89 -23.66
CA THR A 330 -14.74 27.50 -23.46
C THR A 330 -13.31 27.37 -22.96
N ASN A 331 -13.15 26.71 -21.78
CA ASN A 331 -11.86 26.36 -21.19
C ASN A 331 -11.05 25.43 -22.11
N GLY A 332 -10.23 25.98 -22.99
CA GLY A 332 -9.36 25.26 -23.89
C GLY A 332 -7.92 25.77 -23.80
N PHE A 333 -6.95 24.90 -23.84
CA PHE A 333 -5.56 25.26 -24.08
C PHE A 333 -5.42 25.70 -25.54
N VAL A 334 -4.93 26.91 -25.77
CA VAL A 334 -4.67 27.40 -27.12
C VAL A 334 -3.16 27.34 -27.37
N PRO A 335 -2.66 26.53 -28.28
CA PRO A 335 -1.28 26.59 -28.70
C PRO A 335 -1.08 27.88 -29.50
N VAL A 336 -0.13 28.70 -29.08
CA VAL A 336 0.30 29.89 -29.85
C VAL A 336 1.46 29.46 -30.73
N SER A 337 1.17 28.83 -31.85
CA SER A 337 2.15 28.73 -32.93
C SER A 337 1.84 29.76 -34.00
N SER A 338 2.86 30.40 -34.52
CA SER A 338 2.80 31.48 -35.52
C SER A 338 2.44 30.97 -36.94
N GLN A 339 1.63 29.94 -37.06
CA GLN A 339 1.00 29.52 -38.32
C GLN A 339 -0.45 29.16 -38.09
N GLU A 340 -1.31 29.76 -38.92
CA GLU A 340 -2.76 29.63 -38.94
C GLU A 340 -3.21 28.17 -39.05
N GLY A 341 -3.79 27.63 -37.98
CA GLY A 341 -4.42 26.33 -37.95
C GLY A 341 -5.22 26.17 -36.68
N SER A 342 -6.49 26.59 -36.69
CA SER A 342 -7.42 26.44 -35.57
C SER A 342 -7.76 24.98 -35.39
N LEU A 343 -7.23 24.35 -34.31
CA LEU A 343 -7.69 23.05 -33.81
C LEU A 343 -8.54 23.27 -32.56
N VAL A 344 -9.84 23.05 -32.74
CA VAL A 344 -10.84 23.05 -31.65
C VAL A 344 -10.75 21.69 -30.98
N GLY A 345 -10.22 21.63 -29.76
CA GLY A 345 -10.26 20.46 -28.88
C GLY A 345 -11.64 20.31 -28.22
N PRO A 346 -12.01 19.11 -27.74
CA PRO A 346 -13.35 18.81 -27.22
C PRO A 346 -13.70 19.67 -26.01
N SER A 347 -14.86 20.29 -26.08
CA SER A 347 -15.44 21.15 -25.06
C SER A 347 -15.88 20.36 -23.84
N SER A 348 -15.24 20.55 -22.70
CA SER A 348 -15.82 20.18 -21.40
C SER A 348 -16.50 21.41 -20.78
N THR A 349 -17.80 21.36 -20.68
CA THR A 349 -18.66 22.37 -20.08
C THR A 349 -18.45 22.38 -18.55
N GLY A 350 -17.57 23.24 -18.05
CA GLY A 350 -17.40 23.40 -16.61
C GLY A 350 -16.65 24.71 -16.28
N LYS A 351 -17.26 25.57 -15.47
CA LYS A 351 -16.62 26.74 -14.83
C LYS A 351 -15.54 26.24 -13.84
N GLY A 352 -14.37 25.83 -14.31
CA GLY A 352 -13.32 25.27 -13.47
C GLY A 352 -11.93 25.84 -13.81
N ARG A 353 -11.02 25.80 -12.83
CA ARG A 353 -9.60 26.02 -13.05
C ARG A 353 -9.06 24.98 -14.04
N PRO A 354 -8.05 25.33 -14.87
CA PRO A 354 -7.44 24.38 -15.77
C PRO A 354 -6.86 23.19 -14.98
N THR A 355 -7.17 21.96 -15.43
CA THR A 355 -6.65 20.74 -14.80
C THR A 355 -5.32 20.32 -15.44
N LEU A 356 -4.47 19.67 -14.68
CA LEU A 356 -3.21 19.14 -15.20
C LEU A 356 -3.45 18.07 -16.27
N ARG A 357 -4.54 17.32 -16.16
CA ARG A 357 -4.95 16.33 -17.16
C ARG A 357 -5.17 16.97 -18.53
N ASN A 358 -5.92 18.07 -18.58
CA ASN A 358 -6.14 18.80 -19.85
C ASN A 358 -4.83 19.32 -20.46
N LEU A 359 -3.88 19.75 -19.61
CA LEU A 359 -2.55 20.14 -20.08
C LEU A 359 -1.79 18.94 -20.65
N SER A 360 -1.80 17.80 -19.96
CA SER A 360 -1.16 16.57 -20.43
C SER A 360 -1.74 16.09 -21.75
N ASP A 361 -3.06 16.10 -21.88
CA ASP A 361 -3.76 15.71 -23.11
C ASP A 361 -3.40 16.63 -24.28
N ALA A 362 -3.32 17.93 -24.04
CA ALA A 362 -2.88 18.93 -25.03
C ALA A 362 -1.42 18.69 -25.47
N LEU A 363 -0.52 18.40 -24.52
CA LEU A 363 0.88 18.07 -24.82
C LEU A 363 1.01 16.77 -25.60
N ASN A 364 0.24 15.75 -25.25
CA ASN A 364 0.20 14.48 -25.99
C ASN A 364 -0.33 14.65 -27.42
N THR A 365 -1.33 15.50 -27.62
CA THR A 365 -1.85 15.83 -28.96
C THR A 365 -0.77 16.51 -29.84
N LEU A 366 0.15 17.22 -29.23
CA LEU A 366 1.29 17.87 -29.87
C LEU A 366 2.51 16.94 -30.02
N ASN A 367 2.37 15.66 -29.68
CA ASN A 367 3.44 14.66 -29.70
C ASN A 367 4.67 15.05 -28.88
N VAL A 368 4.48 15.70 -27.72
CA VAL A 368 5.58 16.03 -26.81
C VAL A 368 6.04 14.75 -26.10
N PRO A 369 7.35 14.47 -26.05
CA PRO A 369 7.88 13.29 -25.34
C PRO A 369 7.51 13.30 -23.86
N THR A 370 7.30 12.11 -23.26
CA THR A 370 6.92 11.98 -21.84
C THR A 370 7.96 12.61 -20.92
N SER A 371 9.26 12.50 -21.24
CA SER A 371 10.35 13.15 -20.51
C SER A 371 10.21 14.68 -20.43
N ASP A 372 9.74 15.32 -21.50
CA ASP A 372 9.50 16.75 -21.52
C ASP A 372 8.24 17.13 -20.71
N ILE A 373 7.20 16.29 -20.75
CA ILE A 373 5.99 16.45 -19.92
C ILE A 373 6.37 16.38 -18.44
N ILE A 374 7.19 15.41 -18.05
CA ILE A 374 7.73 15.29 -16.68
C ILE A 374 8.48 16.54 -16.26
N ALA A 375 9.36 17.07 -17.13
CA ALA A 375 10.10 18.30 -16.87
C ALA A 375 9.18 19.52 -16.66
N ILE A 376 8.11 19.63 -17.45
CA ILE A 376 7.10 20.68 -17.34
C ILE A 376 6.35 20.57 -15.99
N ILE A 377 5.89 19.36 -15.61
CA ILE A 377 5.18 19.13 -14.35
C ILE A 377 6.06 19.49 -13.15
N LYS A 378 7.34 19.08 -13.16
CA LYS A 378 8.31 19.46 -12.13
C LYS A 378 8.53 20.96 -12.06
N ALA A 379 8.60 21.65 -13.20
CA ALA A 379 8.74 23.10 -13.25
C ALA A 379 7.51 23.79 -12.67
N LEU A 380 6.29 23.35 -13.00
CA LEU A 380 5.04 23.87 -12.44
C LEU A 380 5.00 23.69 -10.91
N LYS A 381 5.45 22.57 -10.39
CA LYS A 381 5.51 22.32 -8.94
C LYS A 381 6.52 23.24 -8.25
N ARG A 382 7.72 23.38 -8.81
CA ARG A 382 8.77 24.30 -8.27
C ARG A 382 8.32 25.75 -8.24
N GLN A 383 7.52 26.18 -9.19
CA GLN A 383 6.98 27.54 -9.26
C GLN A 383 5.72 27.75 -8.38
N GLY A 384 5.20 26.70 -7.74
CA GLY A 384 3.97 26.77 -6.95
C GLY A 384 2.69 26.83 -7.76
N ASN A 385 2.76 26.62 -9.08
CA ASN A 385 1.62 26.68 -10.00
C ASN A 385 0.86 25.35 -10.12
N LEU A 386 1.31 24.29 -9.45
CA LEU A 386 0.65 22.98 -9.38
C LEU A 386 -0.03 22.81 -8.01
N TYR A 387 -1.36 22.78 -8.00
CA TYR A 387 -2.16 22.54 -6.81
C TYR A 387 -2.43 21.03 -6.64
N GLY A 388 -1.44 20.36 -6.13
CA GLY A 388 -1.44 18.91 -5.86
C GLY A 388 -0.11 18.49 -5.25
N GLU A 389 -0.12 17.30 -4.64
CA GLU A 389 1.09 16.65 -4.16
C GLU A 389 1.81 15.99 -5.35
N LEU A 390 3.13 16.21 -5.44
CA LEU A 390 3.96 15.57 -6.46
C LEU A 390 4.83 14.51 -5.78
N VAL A 391 4.65 13.25 -6.17
CA VAL A 391 5.46 12.12 -5.71
C VAL A 391 6.34 11.69 -6.88
N ILE A 392 7.65 11.57 -6.65
CA ILE A 392 8.64 11.18 -7.67
C ILE A 392 9.38 9.95 -7.14
N GLU A 393 9.46 8.91 -7.98
CA GLU A 393 10.24 7.69 -7.77
C GLU A 393 11.20 7.42 -8.92
#